data_c54d64f079d29ce2141bab748b3a247b
#
_entry.id   c54d64f079d29ce2141bab748b3a247b
#
_cell.length_a   1.000
_cell.length_b   1.000
_cell.length_c   1.000
_cell.angle_alpha   90.00
_cell.angle_beta   90.00
_cell.angle_gamma   90.00
#
_symmetry.space_group_name_H-M   'P 1'
#
loop_
_entity.id
_entity.type
_entity.pdbx_description
1 polymer ?
#
loop_
_entity_poly.entity_id
_entity_poly.type
_entity_poly.pdbx_seq_one_letter_code
_entity_poly.pdbx_strand_id
1 'polypeptide(L)'
;MMSRRTLLRLIGIQRVLVKYGLDDVIKEAHLLRPLRFLFILAPRRRDKDAPLGERIRLALEELGPIFVKFGQALSTRRDLLPPDIADELAKLQDEVPPFPSEQAIKIIEDAYEQSVDEVFARFDREPLAAASIAQVHSAQLKDGTEVVAKVLRPGVEEKIERDLEVMRAIADLAARYWSLGKRLKPVEVVAEYEQTITDELDLMREAANTAQLKRNFEGSHLLYAPAVYWDYCRPEVMVQERIYGIQISDLDKLRELGTNFQVLAENGVEIFFTQVFRHNFFHADMHPGNIFVMVDDPERPKYAAVDFGIVGSLNPEDKEYLAANFLAFFDRDYHAIAKLHIDSGWVPEGTRIDQLEAAVRTVCEPVFNKPLEEISFAQVLMRLFRVAQRFEVEIQPQLVLLQKTLFNIEGLGRDLYPRLDLWKTARPVLKKWMDEQVGPRAIVDDLRVNLPQIRQALRHFPVAARQIAEQAATGDLKLDVESPAIKDIRSELAGQRRQRFWLVMAATGILSASLVFGLGANHLLAGGLLGFGVVAAWFGRPGS
;
A
#
# COMPACT_ATOMS: atom_id res chain seq x y z
N MET A 1 25.04 -6.16 -13.60
CA MET A 1 25.16 -6.41 -15.07
C MET A 1 23.86 -7.11 -15.50
N MET A 2 23.03 -6.50 -16.33
CA MET A 2 21.73 -7.07 -16.72
C MET A 2 21.93 -8.41 -17.44
N SER A 3 21.07 -9.40 -17.15
CA SER A 3 21.11 -10.71 -17.82
C SER A 3 20.73 -10.56 -19.31
N ARG A 4 21.20 -11.47 -20.17
CA ARG A 4 20.79 -11.48 -21.59
C ARG A 4 19.27 -11.62 -21.76
N ARG A 5 18.61 -12.34 -20.85
CA ARG A 5 17.15 -12.54 -20.82
C ARG A 5 16.40 -11.27 -20.47
N THR A 6 16.88 -10.51 -19.48
CA THR A 6 16.34 -9.20 -19.08
C THR A 6 16.45 -8.18 -20.20
N LEU A 7 17.57 -8.18 -20.96
CA LEU A 7 17.75 -7.31 -22.12
C LEU A 7 16.75 -7.63 -23.24
N LEU A 8 16.53 -8.91 -23.56
CA LEU A 8 15.54 -9.32 -24.57
C LEU A 8 14.11 -8.93 -24.15
N ARG A 9 13.77 -9.07 -22.87
CA ARG A 9 12.46 -8.64 -22.35
C ARG A 9 12.28 -7.13 -22.45
N LEU A 10 13.32 -6.36 -22.15
CA LEU A 10 13.31 -4.90 -22.28
C LEU A 10 13.09 -4.44 -23.73
N ILE A 11 13.69 -5.15 -24.69
CA ILE A 11 13.43 -4.90 -26.13
C ILE A 11 11.98 -5.23 -26.49
N GLY A 12 11.42 -6.31 -25.94
CA GLY A 12 10.00 -6.65 -26.11
C GLY A 12 9.07 -5.55 -25.59
N ILE A 13 9.31 -5.09 -24.37
CA ILE A 13 8.54 -4.00 -23.74
C ILE A 13 8.64 -2.73 -24.60
N GLN A 14 9.84 -2.38 -25.04
CA GLN A 14 10.05 -1.22 -25.89
C GLN A 14 9.25 -1.31 -27.20
N ARG A 15 9.20 -2.49 -27.85
CA ARG A 15 8.41 -2.69 -29.09
C ARG A 15 6.91 -2.42 -28.83
N VAL A 16 6.37 -2.91 -27.72
CA VAL A 16 4.98 -2.68 -27.34
C VAL A 16 4.74 -1.20 -27.09
N LEU A 17 5.59 -0.52 -26.32
CA LEU A 17 5.47 0.92 -26.05
C LEU A 17 5.49 1.77 -27.33
N VAL A 18 6.36 1.43 -28.28
CA VAL A 18 6.41 2.12 -29.60
C VAL A 18 5.17 1.81 -30.44
N LYS A 19 4.67 0.57 -30.41
CA LYS A 19 3.44 0.16 -31.11
C LYS A 19 2.25 1.02 -30.70
N TYR A 20 2.12 1.32 -29.40
CA TYR A 20 1.05 2.16 -28.85
C TYR A 20 1.41 3.67 -28.82
N GLY A 21 2.51 4.08 -29.45
CA GLY A 21 2.91 5.49 -29.57
C GLY A 21 3.30 6.14 -28.24
N LEU A 22 3.70 5.35 -27.25
CA LEU A 22 4.17 5.83 -25.93
C LEU A 22 5.64 6.28 -25.95
N ASP A 23 6.32 6.09 -27.10
CA ASP A 23 7.70 6.53 -27.30
C ASP A 23 7.88 8.06 -27.23
N ASP A 24 6.87 8.84 -27.60
CA ASP A 24 6.92 10.30 -27.50
C ASP A 24 6.93 10.73 -26.01
N VAL A 25 6.09 10.12 -25.16
CA VAL A 25 6.07 10.37 -23.71
C VAL A 25 7.42 9.99 -23.07
N ILE A 26 7.99 8.86 -23.49
CA ILE A 26 9.28 8.39 -23.01
C ILE A 26 10.43 9.33 -23.46
N LYS A 27 10.34 9.89 -24.65
CA LYS A 27 11.32 10.85 -25.16
C LYS A 27 11.23 12.19 -24.45
N GLU A 28 10.03 12.71 -24.21
CA GLU A 28 9.81 13.95 -23.44
C GLU A 28 10.27 13.79 -21.99
N ALA A 29 10.02 12.63 -21.39
CA ALA A 29 10.48 12.32 -20.05
C ALA A 29 11.99 12.06 -19.94
N HIS A 30 12.74 12.04 -21.05
CA HIS A 30 14.18 11.74 -21.12
C HIS A 30 14.57 10.38 -20.51
N LEU A 31 13.61 9.48 -20.31
CA LEU A 31 13.72 8.25 -19.56
C LEU A 31 14.80 7.27 -20.11
N LEU A 32 14.99 7.25 -21.42
CA LEU A 32 15.86 6.27 -22.06
C LEU A 32 17.03 6.91 -22.83
N ARG A 33 17.58 8.03 -22.33
CA ARG A 33 18.75 8.68 -22.95
C ARG A 33 19.87 7.69 -23.32
N PRO A 34 20.28 6.77 -22.45
CA PRO A 34 21.34 5.80 -22.79
C PRO A 34 20.91 4.71 -23.78
N LEU A 35 19.61 4.52 -24.02
CA LEU A 35 19.06 3.47 -24.89
C LEU A 35 18.44 4.02 -26.20
N ARG A 36 18.72 5.30 -26.55
CA ARG A 36 18.15 5.95 -27.77
C ARG A 36 18.39 5.17 -29.05
N PHE A 37 19.48 4.42 -29.16
CA PHE A 37 19.78 3.60 -30.34
C PHE A 37 18.77 2.46 -30.55
N LEU A 38 18.11 1.97 -29.51
CA LEU A 38 17.10 0.91 -29.62
C LEU A 38 15.81 1.40 -30.30
N PHE A 39 15.51 2.73 -30.25
CA PHE A 39 14.32 3.31 -30.91
C PHE A 39 14.46 3.45 -32.44
N ILE A 40 15.65 3.29 -33.00
CA ILE A 40 15.91 3.40 -34.43
C ILE A 40 15.39 2.18 -35.21
N LEU A 41 15.27 1.03 -34.54
CA LEU A 41 14.88 -0.28 -35.13
C LEU A 41 13.39 -0.63 -34.94
N ALA A 42 12.58 0.25 -34.37
CA ALA A 42 11.19 -0.06 -34.06
C ALA A 42 10.26 0.18 -35.27
N PRO A 43 9.32 -0.74 -35.56
CA PRO A 43 8.34 -0.58 -36.62
C PRO A 43 7.42 0.62 -36.34
N ARG A 44 7.09 1.36 -37.42
CA ARG A 44 6.25 2.54 -37.33
C ARG A 44 4.80 2.21 -36.97
N ARG A 45 4.30 2.88 -35.96
CA ARG A 45 2.99 3.26 -35.42
C ARG A 45 1.71 2.58 -35.93
N ARG A 46 0.93 2.14 -34.95
CA ARG A 46 -0.55 2.05 -34.99
C ARG A 46 -1.10 2.96 -33.89
N ASP A 47 -2.18 3.70 -34.22
CA ASP A 47 -2.99 4.57 -33.35
C ASP A 47 -2.30 5.65 -32.49
N LYS A 48 -2.13 6.82 -33.09
CA LYS A 48 -1.86 8.07 -32.37
C LYS A 48 -3.13 8.81 -31.91
N ASP A 49 -4.29 8.38 -32.38
CA ASP A 49 -5.53 9.15 -32.19
C ASP A 49 -6.25 8.80 -30.88
N ALA A 50 -5.90 7.68 -30.23
CA ALA A 50 -6.48 7.28 -28.96
C ALA A 50 -5.92 8.11 -27.78
N PRO A 51 -6.73 8.39 -26.73
CA PRO A 51 -6.29 9.05 -25.51
C PRO A 51 -5.10 8.35 -24.85
N LEU A 52 -4.25 9.11 -24.17
CA LEU A 52 -3.02 8.58 -23.55
C LEU A 52 -3.31 7.42 -22.59
N GLY A 53 -4.34 7.54 -21.74
CA GLY A 53 -4.74 6.49 -20.79
C GLY A 53 -5.09 5.17 -21.47
N GLU A 54 -5.86 5.23 -22.56
CA GLU A 54 -6.24 4.04 -23.35
C GLU A 54 -5.01 3.37 -23.98
N ARG A 55 -4.08 4.13 -24.51
CA ARG A 55 -2.84 3.59 -25.09
C ARG A 55 -1.96 2.91 -24.03
N ILE A 56 -1.91 3.47 -22.82
CA ILE A 56 -1.20 2.86 -21.70
C ILE A 56 -1.89 1.54 -21.31
N ARG A 57 -3.21 1.53 -21.17
CA ARG A 57 -3.99 0.33 -20.84
C ARG A 57 -3.73 -0.80 -21.82
N LEU A 58 -3.88 -0.53 -23.12
CA LEU A 58 -3.66 -1.52 -24.18
C LEU A 58 -2.21 -2.03 -24.22
N ALA A 59 -1.24 -1.17 -23.92
CA ALA A 59 0.16 -1.59 -23.82
C ALA A 59 0.38 -2.55 -22.63
N LEU A 60 -0.23 -2.28 -21.47
CA LEU A 60 -0.12 -3.15 -20.29
C LEU A 60 -0.80 -4.50 -20.52
N GLU A 61 -1.96 -4.53 -21.18
CA GLU A 61 -2.65 -5.76 -21.59
C GLU A 61 -1.77 -6.63 -22.50
N GLU A 62 -1.10 -6.05 -23.52
CA GLU A 62 -0.20 -6.76 -24.41
C GLU A 62 1.09 -7.24 -23.72
N LEU A 63 1.57 -6.51 -22.72
CA LEU A 63 2.75 -6.87 -21.93
C LEU A 63 2.51 -8.08 -21.03
N GLY A 64 1.25 -8.31 -20.65
CA GLY A 64 0.80 -9.50 -19.96
C GLY A 64 0.39 -9.28 -18.49
N PRO A 65 0.00 -10.37 -17.81
CA PRO A 65 -0.74 -10.31 -16.53
C PRO A 65 -0.07 -9.49 -15.44
N ILE A 66 1.26 -9.52 -15.33
CA ILE A 66 2.02 -8.79 -14.31
C ILE A 66 1.92 -7.28 -14.53
N PHE A 67 1.96 -6.85 -15.81
CA PHE A 67 1.79 -5.45 -16.15
C PHE A 67 0.33 -4.99 -16.02
N VAL A 68 -0.63 -5.90 -16.28
CA VAL A 68 -2.05 -5.65 -16.00
C VAL A 68 -2.26 -5.40 -14.51
N LYS A 69 -1.77 -6.28 -13.63
CA LYS A 69 -1.84 -6.10 -12.18
C LYS A 69 -1.12 -4.84 -11.71
N PHE A 70 0.03 -4.52 -12.28
CA PHE A 70 0.70 -3.25 -12.01
C PHE A 70 -0.15 -2.04 -12.38
N GLY A 71 -0.79 -2.08 -13.55
CA GLY A 71 -1.73 -1.05 -13.99
C GLY A 71 -2.95 -0.94 -13.07
N GLN A 72 -3.50 -2.07 -12.60
CA GLN A 72 -4.57 -2.10 -11.61
C GLN A 72 -4.13 -1.48 -10.27
N ALA A 73 -2.93 -1.82 -9.78
CA ALA A 73 -2.36 -1.20 -8.58
C ALA A 73 -2.18 0.31 -8.77
N LEU A 74 -1.65 0.75 -9.91
CA LEU A 74 -1.50 2.18 -10.22
C LEU A 74 -2.84 2.91 -10.36
N SER A 75 -3.91 2.27 -10.84
CA SER A 75 -5.24 2.89 -10.98
C SER A 75 -5.81 3.36 -9.66
N THR A 76 -5.42 2.72 -8.56
CA THR A 76 -5.82 3.08 -7.20
C THR A 76 -5.03 4.27 -6.65
N ARG A 77 -3.82 4.52 -7.17
CA ARG A 77 -2.91 5.60 -6.77
C ARG A 77 -3.23 6.90 -7.52
N ARG A 78 -4.45 7.41 -7.28
CA ARG A 78 -4.90 8.69 -7.87
C ARG A 78 -4.15 9.91 -7.37
N ASP A 79 -3.30 9.75 -6.36
CA ASP A 79 -2.30 10.70 -5.90
C ASP A 79 -1.14 10.87 -6.89
N LEU A 80 -0.82 9.80 -7.63
CA LEU A 80 0.30 9.76 -8.57
C LEU A 80 -0.11 10.05 -10.01
N LEU A 81 -1.32 9.65 -10.41
CA LEU A 81 -1.76 9.69 -11.81
C LEU A 81 -2.83 10.76 -12.06
N PRO A 82 -2.86 11.35 -13.28
CA PRO A 82 -4.00 12.11 -13.75
C PRO A 82 -5.28 11.27 -13.74
N PRO A 83 -6.45 11.87 -13.42
CA PRO A 83 -7.71 11.14 -13.31
C PRO A 83 -8.11 10.34 -14.54
N ASP A 84 -7.90 10.89 -15.73
CA ASP A 84 -8.19 10.27 -17.03
C ASP A 84 -7.36 9.00 -17.26
N ILE A 85 -6.10 9.00 -16.85
CA ILE A 85 -5.23 7.81 -16.93
C ILE A 85 -5.66 6.78 -15.87
N ALA A 86 -5.91 7.20 -14.63
CA ALA A 86 -6.34 6.31 -13.57
C ALA A 86 -7.68 5.62 -13.90
N ASP A 87 -8.64 6.35 -14.50
CA ASP A 87 -9.93 5.82 -14.91
C ASP A 87 -9.80 4.79 -16.05
N GLU A 88 -8.87 4.99 -16.99
CA GLU A 88 -8.59 4.00 -18.02
C GLU A 88 -7.91 2.74 -17.46
N LEU A 89 -6.94 2.91 -16.57
CA LEU A 89 -6.28 1.78 -15.92
C LEU A 89 -7.23 0.97 -15.02
N ALA A 90 -8.24 1.60 -14.45
CA ALA A 90 -9.26 0.91 -13.67
C ALA A 90 -10.12 -0.07 -14.50
N LYS A 91 -10.11 0.04 -15.84
CA LYS A 91 -10.79 -0.89 -16.76
C LYS A 91 -10.00 -2.18 -17.02
N LEU A 92 -8.74 -2.27 -16.56
CA LEU A 92 -7.93 -3.47 -16.71
C LEU A 92 -8.58 -4.65 -15.98
N GLN A 93 -8.81 -5.74 -16.69
CA GLN A 93 -9.39 -6.96 -16.15
C GLN A 93 -8.32 -8.05 -15.99
N ASP A 94 -8.45 -8.84 -14.94
CA ASP A 94 -7.53 -9.94 -14.64
C ASP A 94 -8.01 -11.28 -15.21
N GLU A 95 -8.69 -11.24 -16.36
CA GLU A 95 -9.14 -12.43 -17.06
C GLU A 95 -8.00 -13.02 -17.88
N VAL A 96 -7.49 -14.15 -17.42
CA VAL A 96 -6.46 -14.91 -18.12
C VAL A 96 -7.01 -16.29 -18.47
N PRO A 97 -6.83 -16.78 -19.72
CA PRO A 97 -7.26 -18.12 -20.08
C PRO A 97 -6.71 -19.18 -19.11
N PRO A 98 -7.48 -20.22 -18.80
CA PRO A 98 -6.99 -21.31 -17.97
C PRO A 98 -5.79 -21.97 -18.62
N PHE A 99 -4.85 -22.44 -17.80
CA PHE A 99 -3.76 -23.29 -18.28
C PHE A 99 -4.19 -24.77 -18.32
N PRO A 100 -3.50 -25.64 -19.08
CA PRO A 100 -3.89 -27.04 -19.22
C PRO A 100 -3.99 -27.75 -17.87
N SER A 101 -5.08 -28.45 -17.64
CA SER A 101 -5.38 -29.13 -16.38
C SER A 101 -4.37 -30.22 -16.02
N GLU A 102 -3.71 -30.79 -17.02
CA GLU A 102 -2.61 -31.75 -16.83
C GLU A 102 -1.44 -31.10 -16.08
N GLN A 103 -1.21 -29.81 -16.28
CA GLN A 103 -0.18 -29.07 -15.54
C GLN A 103 -0.61 -28.81 -14.11
N ALA A 104 -1.91 -28.51 -13.86
CA ALA A 104 -2.43 -28.38 -12.50
C ALA A 104 -2.32 -29.69 -11.72
N ILE A 105 -2.71 -30.81 -12.36
CA ILE A 105 -2.58 -32.14 -11.77
C ILE A 105 -1.13 -32.43 -11.42
N LYS A 106 -0.20 -32.16 -12.34
CA LYS A 106 1.23 -32.35 -12.10
C LYS A 106 1.74 -31.55 -10.91
N ILE A 107 1.34 -30.28 -10.76
CA ILE A 107 1.71 -29.44 -9.60
C ILE A 107 1.18 -30.05 -8.30
N ILE A 108 -0.06 -30.53 -8.32
CA ILE A 108 -0.67 -31.21 -7.17
C ILE A 108 0.13 -32.48 -6.83
N GLU A 109 0.41 -33.32 -7.81
CA GLU A 109 1.15 -34.56 -7.62
C GLU A 109 2.59 -34.33 -7.13
N ASP A 110 3.27 -33.33 -7.69
CA ASP A 110 4.61 -32.92 -7.25
C ASP A 110 4.57 -32.37 -5.80
N ALA A 111 3.53 -31.60 -5.41
CA ALA A 111 3.39 -31.00 -4.08
C ALA A 111 3.05 -32.02 -2.98
N TYR A 112 2.32 -33.08 -3.31
CA TYR A 112 1.93 -34.12 -2.34
C TYR A 112 2.77 -35.40 -2.43
N GLU A 113 3.60 -35.55 -3.46
CA GLU A 113 4.35 -36.79 -3.76
C GLU A 113 3.41 -38.02 -3.91
N GLN A 114 2.18 -37.79 -4.36
CA GLN A 114 1.11 -38.78 -4.53
C GLN A 114 0.30 -38.45 -5.78
N SER A 115 -0.37 -39.44 -6.36
CA SER A 115 -1.28 -39.17 -7.46
C SER A 115 -2.50 -38.35 -7.00
N VAL A 116 -3.08 -37.55 -7.90
CA VAL A 116 -4.26 -36.74 -7.61
C VAL A 116 -5.44 -37.58 -7.11
N ASP A 117 -5.57 -38.82 -7.63
CA ASP A 117 -6.62 -39.77 -7.23
C ASP A 117 -6.36 -40.41 -5.85
N GLU A 118 -5.12 -40.38 -5.36
CA GLU A 118 -4.81 -40.76 -3.98
C GLU A 118 -5.12 -39.65 -2.98
N VAL A 119 -4.91 -38.40 -3.38
CA VAL A 119 -5.18 -37.21 -2.52
C VAL A 119 -6.68 -36.93 -2.45
N PHE A 120 -7.37 -36.86 -3.58
CA PHE A 120 -8.78 -36.54 -3.66
C PHE A 120 -9.63 -37.76 -4.05
N ALA A 121 -10.87 -37.83 -3.58
CA ALA A 121 -11.85 -38.81 -4.05
C ALA A 121 -12.34 -38.49 -5.46
N ARG A 122 -12.45 -37.19 -5.76
CA ARG A 122 -12.79 -36.64 -7.08
C ARG A 122 -12.01 -35.34 -7.28
N PHE A 123 -11.49 -35.15 -8.49
CA PHE A 123 -10.86 -33.90 -8.92
C PHE A 123 -11.40 -33.53 -10.30
N ASP A 124 -12.09 -32.40 -10.40
CA ASP A 124 -12.66 -31.94 -11.67
C ASP A 124 -11.58 -31.28 -12.51
N ARG A 125 -11.35 -31.81 -13.71
CA ARG A 125 -10.27 -31.31 -14.60
C ARG A 125 -10.61 -29.94 -15.16
N GLU A 126 -11.89 -29.62 -15.38
CA GLU A 126 -12.30 -28.30 -15.82
C GLU A 126 -12.24 -27.32 -14.64
N PRO A 127 -11.49 -26.22 -14.75
CA PRO A 127 -11.37 -25.27 -13.66
C PRO A 127 -12.66 -24.46 -13.50
N LEU A 128 -13.04 -24.18 -12.25
CA LEU A 128 -14.15 -23.31 -11.91
C LEU A 128 -13.85 -21.84 -12.24
N ALA A 129 -12.60 -21.44 -12.07
CA ALA A 129 -12.13 -20.07 -12.30
C ALA A 129 -10.64 -20.08 -12.64
N ALA A 130 -10.20 -19.08 -13.39
CA ALA A 130 -8.79 -18.88 -13.72
C ALA A 130 -8.44 -17.40 -13.53
N ALA A 131 -7.39 -17.14 -12.74
CA ALA A 131 -6.83 -15.82 -12.49
C ALA A 131 -5.42 -15.70 -13.07
N SER A 132 -4.79 -14.54 -12.92
CA SER A 132 -3.44 -14.26 -13.44
C SER A 132 -2.37 -15.20 -12.89
N ILE A 133 -2.46 -15.55 -11.61
CA ILE A 133 -1.44 -16.33 -10.89
C ILE A 133 -1.86 -17.77 -10.54
N ALA A 134 -3.15 -18.06 -10.52
CA ALA A 134 -3.67 -19.36 -10.10
C ALA A 134 -4.93 -19.75 -10.87
N GLN A 135 -5.33 -21.02 -10.78
CA GLN A 135 -6.67 -21.46 -11.16
C GLN A 135 -7.27 -22.33 -10.06
N VAL A 136 -8.61 -22.38 -10.03
CA VAL A 136 -9.39 -23.06 -9.00
C VAL A 136 -10.13 -24.23 -9.59
N HIS A 137 -9.95 -25.42 -9.00
CA HIS A 137 -10.63 -26.64 -9.38
C HIS A 137 -11.58 -27.11 -8.29
N SER A 138 -12.70 -27.69 -8.68
CA SER A 138 -13.58 -28.42 -7.77
C SER A 138 -12.96 -29.76 -7.42
N ALA A 139 -13.03 -30.15 -6.17
CA ALA A 139 -12.55 -31.45 -5.73
C ALA A 139 -13.40 -31.98 -4.56
N GLN A 140 -13.23 -33.26 -4.25
CA GLN A 140 -13.85 -33.89 -3.08
C GLN A 140 -12.79 -34.65 -2.29
N LEU A 141 -12.74 -34.43 -0.99
CA LEU A 141 -11.85 -35.17 -0.10
C LEU A 141 -12.32 -36.61 0.07
N LYS A 142 -11.45 -37.48 0.63
CA LYS A 142 -11.76 -38.92 0.83
C LYS A 142 -12.91 -39.17 1.79
N ASP A 143 -13.21 -38.22 2.66
CA ASP A 143 -14.35 -38.26 3.59
C ASP A 143 -15.67 -37.78 2.97
N GLY A 144 -15.65 -37.39 1.70
CA GLY A 144 -16.82 -36.87 0.96
C GLY A 144 -16.99 -35.37 1.05
N THR A 145 -16.12 -34.64 1.73
CA THR A 145 -16.20 -33.17 1.86
C THR A 145 -15.94 -32.48 0.54
N GLU A 146 -16.85 -31.61 0.11
CA GLU A 146 -16.70 -30.80 -1.11
C GLU A 146 -15.76 -29.61 -0.86
N VAL A 147 -14.70 -29.52 -1.68
CA VAL A 147 -13.65 -28.51 -1.56
C VAL A 147 -13.32 -27.88 -2.91
N VAL A 148 -12.58 -26.80 -2.87
CA VAL A 148 -11.91 -26.24 -4.02
C VAL A 148 -10.39 -26.27 -3.79
N ALA A 149 -9.65 -26.65 -4.84
CA ALA A 149 -8.21 -26.61 -4.87
C ALA A 149 -7.75 -25.44 -5.74
N LYS A 150 -7.12 -24.43 -5.14
CA LYS A 150 -6.47 -23.32 -5.83
C LYS A 150 -5.03 -23.70 -6.09
N VAL A 151 -4.60 -23.66 -7.35
CA VAL A 151 -3.29 -24.15 -7.81
C VAL A 151 -2.57 -23.04 -8.53
N LEU A 152 -1.33 -22.74 -8.16
CA LEU A 152 -0.50 -21.72 -8.81
C LEU A 152 -0.23 -22.09 -10.27
N ARG A 153 -0.11 -21.07 -11.11
CA ARG A 153 0.31 -21.28 -12.52
C ARG A 153 1.74 -21.75 -12.59
N PRO A 154 2.05 -22.72 -13.48
CA PRO A 154 3.40 -23.22 -13.61
C PRO A 154 4.37 -22.12 -14.05
N GLY A 155 5.51 -22.01 -13.35
CA GLY A 155 6.58 -21.05 -13.67
C GLY A 155 6.17 -19.58 -13.52
N VAL A 156 5.10 -19.30 -12.77
CA VAL A 156 4.62 -17.92 -12.54
C VAL A 156 5.65 -17.10 -11.76
N GLU A 157 6.28 -17.68 -10.76
CA GLU A 157 7.29 -17.02 -9.92
C GLU A 157 8.49 -16.53 -10.74
N GLU A 158 9.09 -17.40 -11.57
CA GLU A 158 10.20 -17.01 -12.45
C GLU A 158 9.83 -15.94 -13.49
N LYS A 159 8.56 -15.92 -13.90
CA LYS A 159 8.05 -14.93 -14.85
C LYS A 159 7.88 -13.58 -14.15
N ILE A 160 7.33 -13.58 -12.93
CA ILE A 160 7.16 -12.40 -12.09
C ILE A 160 8.53 -11.78 -11.79
N GLU A 161 9.49 -12.57 -11.31
CA GLU A 161 10.82 -12.08 -10.97
C GLU A 161 11.51 -11.41 -12.16
N ARG A 162 11.42 -12.01 -13.35
CA ARG A 162 11.95 -11.40 -14.58
C ARG A 162 11.31 -10.07 -14.94
N ASP A 163 9.99 -9.99 -14.82
CA ASP A 163 9.28 -8.76 -15.16
C ASP A 163 9.56 -7.66 -14.09
N LEU A 164 9.68 -8.04 -12.82
CA LEU A 164 10.08 -7.14 -11.73
C LEU A 164 11.51 -6.60 -11.91
N GLU A 165 12.47 -7.43 -12.33
CA GLU A 165 13.83 -6.93 -12.67
C GLU A 165 13.79 -5.81 -13.70
N VAL A 166 12.96 -5.97 -14.73
CA VAL A 166 12.82 -4.94 -15.78
C VAL A 166 12.10 -3.71 -15.23
N MET A 167 11.06 -3.88 -14.43
CA MET A 167 10.33 -2.76 -13.81
C MET A 167 11.24 -1.96 -12.87
N ARG A 168 12.06 -2.62 -12.05
CA ARG A 168 13.08 -1.94 -11.20
C ARG A 168 14.06 -1.14 -12.04
N ALA A 169 14.56 -1.72 -13.15
CA ALA A 169 15.49 -1.02 -14.04
C ALA A 169 14.84 0.22 -14.70
N ILE A 170 13.57 0.13 -15.10
CA ILE A 170 12.81 1.27 -15.63
C ILE A 170 12.57 2.33 -14.54
N ALA A 171 12.22 1.92 -13.31
CA ALA A 171 12.01 2.81 -12.19
C ALA A 171 13.29 3.59 -11.81
N ASP A 172 14.44 2.92 -11.78
CA ASP A 172 15.75 3.55 -11.55
C ASP A 172 16.08 4.59 -12.62
N LEU A 173 15.81 4.28 -13.89
CA LEU A 173 16.00 5.22 -14.99
C LEU A 173 15.04 6.41 -14.87
N ALA A 174 13.77 6.15 -14.50
CA ALA A 174 12.78 7.19 -14.28
C ALA A 174 13.19 8.12 -13.12
N ALA A 175 13.61 7.58 -12.00
CA ALA A 175 14.07 8.36 -10.85
C ALA A 175 15.26 9.25 -11.19
N ARG A 176 16.16 8.77 -12.06
CA ARG A 176 17.40 9.48 -12.41
C ARG A 176 17.22 10.53 -13.51
N TYR A 177 16.39 10.27 -14.51
CA TYR A 177 16.33 11.08 -15.74
C TYR A 177 15.02 11.83 -15.94
N TRP A 178 13.94 11.43 -15.26
CA TRP A 178 12.65 12.08 -15.40
C TRP A 178 12.49 13.23 -14.40
N SER A 179 12.11 14.41 -14.86
CA SER A 179 11.92 15.59 -14.00
C SER A 179 10.86 15.38 -12.90
N LEU A 180 9.82 14.59 -13.20
CA LEU A 180 8.77 14.21 -12.26
C LEU A 180 9.15 13.00 -11.38
N GLY A 181 10.28 12.35 -11.64
CA GLY A 181 10.69 11.14 -10.92
C GLY A 181 10.85 11.35 -9.41
N LYS A 182 11.28 12.54 -8.99
CA LYS A 182 11.35 12.88 -7.55
C LYS A 182 9.99 12.93 -6.87
N ARG A 183 8.96 13.37 -7.61
CA ARG A 183 7.58 13.48 -7.09
C ARG A 183 6.86 12.14 -7.12
N LEU A 184 7.04 11.37 -8.19
CA LEU A 184 6.33 10.11 -8.42
C LEU A 184 6.97 8.91 -7.73
N LYS A 185 8.19 9.07 -7.19
CA LYS A 185 8.93 8.05 -6.45
C LYS A 185 8.86 6.64 -7.10
N PRO A 186 9.20 6.48 -8.39
CA PRO A 186 8.93 5.26 -9.14
C PRO A 186 9.61 4.01 -8.55
N VAL A 187 10.76 4.18 -7.88
CA VAL A 187 11.46 3.06 -7.22
C VAL A 187 10.65 2.55 -6.03
N GLU A 188 10.09 3.45 -5.22
CA GLU A 188 9.23 3.09 -4.09
C GLU A 188 7.94 2.43 -4.57
N VAL A 189 7.32 2.96 -5.63
CA VAL A 189 6.11 2.38 -6.25
C VAL A 189 6.34 0.95 -6.76
N VAL A 190 7.47 0.71 -7.43
CA VAL A 190 7.79 -0.64 -7.92
C VAL A 190 8.13 -1.57 -6.76
N ALA A 191 8.81 -1.09 -5.71
CA ALA A 191 9.10 -1.90 -4.52
C ALA A 191 7.82 -2.29 -3.76
N GLU A 192 6.86 -1.37 -3.63
CA GLU A 192 5.54 -1.64 -3.04
C GLU A 192 4.75 -2.67 -3.86
N TYR A 193 4.77 -2.53 -5.18
CA TYR A 193 4.15 -3.50 -6.09
C TYR A 193 4.82 -4.88 -6.01
N GLU A 194 6.15 -4.92 -5.97
CA GLU A 194 6.91 -6.16 -5.81
C GLU A 194 6.50 -6.92 -4.55
N GLN A 195 6.38 -6.21 -3.43
CA GLN A 195 5.91 -6.81 -2.19
C GLN A 195 4.49 -7.37 -2.35
N THR A 196 3.58 -6.60 -2.95
CA THR A 196 2.19 -7.01 -3.17
C THR A 196 2.08 -8.26 -4.04
N ILE A 197 2.79 -8.31 -5.17
CA ILE A 197 2.71 -9.46 -6.09
C ILE A 197 3.40 -10.70 -5.53
N THR A 198 4.45 -10.53 -4.72
CA THR A 198 5.12 -11.63 -4.02
C THR A 198 4.21 -12.21 -2.94
N ASP A 199 3.50 -11.36 -2.21
CA ASP A 199 2.51 -11.77 -1.23
C ASP A 199 1.34 -12.56 -1.86
N GLU A 200 0.93 -12.22 -3.09
CA GLU A 200 -0.09 -12.96 -3.84
C GLU A 200 0.36 -14.38 -4.28
N LEU A 201 1.66 -14.62 -4.41
CA LEU A 201 2.19 -15.95 -4.73
C LEU A 201 2.17 -16.92 -3.54
N ASP A 202 2.00 -16.42 -2.33
CA ASP A 202 2.00 -17.24 -1.13
C ASP A 202 0.58 -17.72 -0.78
N LEU A 203 0.20 -18.89 -1.32
CA LEU A 203 -1.11 -19.49 -1.01
C LEU A 203 -1.24 -19.90 0.45
N MET A 204 -0.15 -20.13 1.19
CA MET A 204 -0.19 -20.40 2.63
C MET A 204 -0.60 -19.14 3.42
N ARG A 205 -0.15 -17.99 2.96
CA ARG A 205 -0.56 -16.69 3.53
C ARG A 205 -2.04 -16.41 3.24
N GLU A 206 -2.50 -16.66 2.03
CA GLU A 206 -3.93 -16.55 1.69
C GLU A 206 -4.78 -17.49 2.55
N ALA A 207 -4.33 -18.73 2.76
CA ALA A 207 -4.98 -19.69 3.66
C ALA A 207 -5.05 -19.16 5.11
N ALA A 208 -3.97 -18.57 5.62
CA ALA A 208 -3.93 -17.98 6.95
C ALA A 208 -4.89 -16.78 7.09
N ASN A 209 -4.94 -15.93 6.07
CA ASN A 209 -5.86 -14.79 6.01
C ASN A 209 -7.33 -15.27 6.00
N THR A 210 -7.64 -16.27 5.18
CA THR A 210 -8.96 -16.90 5.10
C THR A 210 -9.40 -17.44 6.47
N ALA A 211 -8.53 -18.19 7.14
CA ALA A 211 -8.79 -18.74 8.46
C ALA A 211 -8.96 -17.66 9.53
N GLN A 212 -8.19 -16.55 9.43
CA GLN A 212 -8.33 -15.42 10.34
C GLN A 212 -9.69 -14.75 10.16
N LEU A 213 -10.10 -14.49 8.91
CA LEU A 213 -11.39 -13.85 8.63
C LEU A 213 -12.55 -14.75 9.07
N LYS A 214 -12.46 -16.07 8.84
CA LYS A 214 -13.44 -17.03 9.34
C LYS A 214 -13.62 -16.92 10.86
N ARG A 215 -12.51 -16.87 11.62
CA ARG A 215 -12.56 -16.68 13.09
C ARG A 215 -13.19 -15.34 13.47
N ASN A 216 -12.84 -14.27 12.76
CA ASN A 216 -13.36 -12.93 13.03
C ASN A 216 -14.88 -12.85 12.90
N PHE A 217 -15.46 -13.61 11.97
CA PHE A 217 -16.90 -13.65 11.70
C PHE A 217 -17.59 -14.95 12.16
N GLU A 218 -16.95 -15.70 13.06
CA GLU A 218 -17.56 -16.91 13.61
C GLU A 218 -18.90 -16.59 14.32
N GLY A 219 -19.95 -17.30 13.95
CA GLY A 219 -21.30 -17.05 14.45
C GLY A 219 -21.98 -15.77 13.91
N SER A 220 -21.34 -15.01 13.04
CA SER A 220 -21.94 -13.82 12.44
C SER A 220 -22.97 -14.18 11.35
N HIS A 221 -24.03 -13.40 11.30
CA HIS A 221 -25.01 -13.46 10.22
C HIS A 221 -24.62 -12.64 8.97
N LEU A 222 -23.56 -11.85 9.06
CA LEU A 222 -23.16 -10.90 8.01
C LEU A 222 -22.33 -11.57 6.92
N LEU A 223 -21.21 -12.23 7.33
CA LEU A 223 -20.21 -12.74 6.41
C LEU A 223 -19.85 -14.18 6.75
N TYR A 224 -19.72 -14.99 5.70
CA TYR A 224 -19.17 -16.33 5.74
C TYR A 224 -17.83 -16.38 5.01
N ALA A 225 -16.84 -16.98 5.62
CA ALA A 225 -15.56 -17.31 4.97
C ALA A 225 -15.36 -18.83 4.98
N PRO A 226 -14.77 -19.41 3.92
CA PRO A 226 -14.59 -20.86 3.80
C PRO A 226 -13.66 -21.42 4.88
N ALA A 227 -13.84 -22.69 5.22
CA ALA A 227 -12.89 -23.42 6.05
C ALA A 227 -11.65 -23.75 5.22
N VAL A 228 -10.47 -23.66 5.85
CA VAL A 228 -9.19 -24.05 5.22
C VAL A 228 -8.83 -25.46 5.71
N TYR A 229 -8.48 -26.34 4.79
CA TYR A 229 -8.06 -27.71 5.08
C TYR A 229 -6.53 -27.79 5.09
N TRP A 230 -5.91 -27.46 6.23
CA TRP A 230 -4.46 -27.28 6.38
C TRP A 230 -3.62 -28.51 5.99
N ASP A 231 -4.13 -29.71 6.26
CA ASP A 231 -3.44 -30.96 5.90
C ASP A 231 -3.25 -31.10 4.38
N TYR A 232 -4.10 -30.40 3.63
CA TYR A 232 -4.08 -30.36 2.15
C TYR A 232 -3.48 -29.05 1.59
N CYS A 233 -3.00 -28.12 2.43
CA CYS A 233 -2.36 -26.91 1.94
C CYS A 233 -0.86 -27.11 1.72
N ARG A 234 -0.33 -26.58 0.64
CA ARG A 234 1.08 -26.55 0.25
C ARG A 234 1.40 -25.17 -0.32
N PRO A 235 2.67 -24.77 -0.48
CA PRO A 235 2.99 -23.47 -1.06
C PRO A 235 2.30 -23.21 -2.42
N GLU A 236 2.19 -24.25 -3.25
CA GLU A 236 1.64 -24.17 -4.61
C GLU A 236 0.15 -24.55 -4.70
N VAL A 237 -0.43 -25.11 -3.60
CA VAL A 237 -1.81 -25.64 -3.58
C VAL A 237 -2.50 -25.24 -2.28
N MET A 238 -3.61 -24.52 -2.39
CA MET A 238 -4.50 -24.22 -1.25
C MET A 238 -5.81 -24.96 -1.41
N VAL A 239 -6.23 -25.66 -0.34
CA VAL A 239 -7.52 -26.38 -0.31
C VAL A 239 -8.42 -25.76 0.74
N GLN A 240 -9.61 -25.34 0.28
CA GLN A 240 -10.61 -24.73 1.13
C GLN A 240 -12.01 -25.25 0.80
N GLU A 241 -12.95 -25.00 1.70
CA GLU A 241 -14.37 -25.34 1.56
C GLU A 241 -14.94 -24.74 0.27
N ARG A 242 -15.74 -25.54 -0.44
CA ARG A 242 -16.47 -25.06 -1.59
C ARG A 242 -17.68 -24.25 -1.14
N ILE A 243 -17.73 -23.00 -1.56
CA ILE A 243 -18.87 -22.11 -1.30
C ILE A 243 -19.94 -22.30 -2.39
N TYR A 244 -21.18 -22.47 -1.95
CA TYR A 244 -22.36 -22.47 -2.79
C TYR A 244 -23.14 -21.19 -2.56
N GLY A 245 -23.15 -20.32 -3.56
CA GLY A 245 -23.81 -19.03 -3.50
C GLY A 245 -24.02 -18.47 -4.90
N ILE A 246 -24.73 -17.39 -4.99
CA ILE A 246 -24.93 -16.64 -6.23
C ILE A 246 -23.93 -15.51 -6.24
N GLN A 247 -23.22 -15.35 -7.34
CA GLN A 247 -22.29 -14.24 -7.49
C GLN A 247 -23.05 -12.92 -7.35
N ILE A 248 -22.53 -12.00 -6.55
CA ILE A 248 -23.23 -10.76 -6.20
C ILE A 248 -23.54 -9.87 -7.41
N SER A 249 -22.79 -10.03 -8.50
CA SER A 249 -23.02 -9.36 -9.78
C SER A 249 -24.21 -9.92 -10.57
N ASP A 250 -24.69 -11.13 -10.25
CA ASP A 250 -25.87 -11.74 -10.90
C ASP A 250 -27.15 -11.25 -10.23
N LEU A 251 -27.46 -9.97 -10.45
CA LEU A 251 -28.59 -9.30 -9.83
C LEU A 251 -29.92 -9.91 -10.25
N ASP A 252 -30.02 -10.45 -11.46
CA ASP A 252 -31.26 -11.02 -11.97
C ASP A 252 -31.62 -12.31 -11.23
N LYS A 253 -30.64 -13.18 -11.02
CA LYS A 253 -30.83 -14.41 -10.27
C LYS A 253 -31.12 -14.14 -8.78
N LEU A 254 -30.49 -13.13 -8.20
CA LEU A 254 -30.81 -12.70 -6.84
C LEU A 254 -32.23 -12.15 -6.72
N ARG A 255 -32.75 -11.42 -7.74
CA ARG A 255 -34.14 -10.95 -7.79
C ARG A 255 -35.15 -12.11 -7.92
N GLU A 256 -34.83 -13.08 -8.76
CA GLU A 256 -35.69 -14.27 -8.92
C GLU A 256 -35.86 -15.04 -7.61
N LEU A 257 -34.85 -15.05 -6.75
CA LEU A 257 -34.91 -15.68 -5.43
C LEU A 257 -35.55 -14.81 -4.35
N GLY A 258 -35.99 -13.60 -4.69
CA GLY A 258 -36.66 -12.70 -3.75
C GLY A 258 -35.71 -12.08 -2.71
N THR A 259 -34.41 -11.99 -3.01
CA THR A 259 -33.38 -11.45 -2.09
C THR A 259 -33.72 -10.01 -1.68
N ASN A 260 -33.66 -9.73 -0.39
CA ASN A 260 -33.83 -8.38 0.14
C ASN A 260 -32.56 -7.55 -0.10
N PHE A 261 -32.55 -6.79 -1.21
CA PHE A 261 -31.39 -5.99 -1.63
C PHE A 261 -31.03 -4.86 -0.66
N GLN A 262 -32.01 -4.31 0.06
CA GLN A 262 -31.73 -3.28 1.05
C GLN A 262 -30.89 -3.86 2.18
N VAL A 263 -31.34 -4.98 2.76
CA VAL A 263 -30.59 -5.67 3.83
C VAL A 263 -29.22 -6.10 3.34
N LEU A 264 -29.13 -6.61 2.10
CA LEU A 264 -27.85 -7.01 1.52
C LEU A 264 -26.89 -5.82 1.41
N ALA A 265 -27.34 -4.68 0.90
CA ALA A 265 -26.51 -3.48 0.76
C ALA A 265 -26.08 -2.93 2.14
N GLU A 266 -26.99 -2.87 3.11
CA GLU A 266 -26.69 -2.43 4.48
C GLU A 266 -25.67 -3.37 5.14
N ASN A 267 -25.81 -4.69 5.00
CA ASN A 267 -24.86 -5.68 5.50
C ASN A 267 -23.45 -5.49 4.90
N GLY A 268 -23.34 -5.17 3.61
CA GLY A 268 -22.04 -4.90 2.96
C GLY A 268 -21.29 -3.74 3.63
N VAL A 269 -22.00 -2.67 3.96
CA VAL A 269 -21.43 -1.54 4.70
C VAL A 269 -21.02 -1.96 6.12
N GLU A 270 -21.89 -2.68 6.83
CA GLU A 270 -21.60 -3.14 8.20
C GLU A 270 -20.39 -4.08 8.24
N ILE A 271 -20.26 -5.00 7.25
CA ILE A 271 -19.10 -5.88 7.10
C ILE A 271 -17.82 -5.06 7.00
N PHE A 272 -17.79 -4.04 6.14
CA PHE A 272 -16.62 -3.20 5.95
C PHE A 272 -16.17 -2.51 7.24
N PHE A 273 -17.08 -1.79 7.90
CA PHE A 273 -16.76 -1.08 9.13
C PHE A 273 -16.38 -2.03 10.26
N THR A 274 -16.99 -3.22 10.33
CA THR A 274 -16.65 -4.26 11.29
C THR A 274 -15.25 -4.81 11.04
N GLN A 275 -14.88 -5.11 9.80
CA GLN A 275 -13.53 -5.55 9.45
C GLN A 275 -12.48 -4.52 9.82
N VAL A 276 -12.69 -3.26 9.48
CA VAL A 276 -11.72 -2.19 9.69
C VAL A 276 -11.59 -1.84 11.18
N PHE A 277 -12.70 -1.51 11.83
CA PHE A 277 -12.65 -0.92 13.17
C PHE A 277 -12.72 -1.96 14.29
N ARG A 278 -13.49 -3.03 14.13
CA ARG A 278 -13.60 -4.03 15.18
C ARG A 278 -12.48 -5.07 15.12
N HIS A 279 -12.24 -5.65 13.95
CA HIS A 279 -11.27 -6.73 13.78
C HIS A 279 -9.87 -6.23 13.41
N ASN A 280 -9.76 -4.99 12.91
CA ASN A 280 -8.53 -4.43 12.37
C ASN A 280 -7.87 -5.38 11.34
N PHE A 281 -8.71 -6.02 10.55
CA PHE A 281 -8.33 -6.98 9.54
C PHE A 281 -9.39 -6.96 8.44
N PHE A 282 -9.07 -6.34 7.30
CA PHE A 282 -10.03 -6.12 6.24
C PHE A 282 -9.56 -6.68 4.91
N HIS A 283 -10.51 -7.21 4.15
CA HIS A 283 -10.31 -7.65 2.78
C HIS A 283 -10.08 -6.42 1.90
N ALA A 284 -8.89 -6.28 1.36
CA ALA A 284 -8.49 -5.10 0.60
C ALA A 284 -8.84 -5.17 -0.91
N ASP A 285 -9.40 -6.29 -1.36
CA ASP A 285 -9.81 -6.50 -2.74
C ASP A 285 -11.23 -7.07 -2.87
N MET A 286 -12.21 -6.40 -2.24
CA MET A 286 -13.63 -6.76 -2.31
C MET A 286 -14.21 -6.46 -3.71
N HIS A 287 -13.76 -7.22 -4.70
CA HIS A 287 -14.29 -7.18 -6.04
C HIS A 287 -15.56 -8.06 -6.14
N PRO A 288 -16.60 -7.69 -6.92
CA PRO A 288 -17.81 -8.51 -7.07
C PRO A 288 -17.55 -9.97 -7.46
N GLY A 289 -16.44 -10.25 -8.16
CA GLY A 289 -16.03 -11.62 -8.51
C GLY A 289 -15.66 -12.50 -7.32
N ASN A 290 -15.24 -11.90 -6.20
CA ASN A 290 -14.83 -12.59 -4.98
C ASN A 290 -15.94 -12.67 -3.92
N ILE A 291 -17.15 -12.19 -4.26
CA ILE A 291 -18.28 -12.09 -3.34
C ILE A 291 -19.46 -12.89 -3.87
N PHE A 292 -19.96 -13.77 -3.03
CA PHE A 292 -21.16 -14.56 -3.26
C PHE A 292 -22.22 -14.21 -2.22
N VAL A 293 -23.48 -14.46 -2.57
CA VAL A 293 -24.64 -14.30 -1.69
C VAL A 293 -25.24 -15.67 -1.43
N MET A 294 -25.32 -16.03 -0.16
CA MET A 294 -26.04 -17.21 0.32
C MET A 294 -27.48 -16.78 0.62
N VAL A 295 -28.44 -17.38 -0.07
CA VAL A 295 -29.85 -17.02 0.01
C VAL A 295 -30.66 -18.20 0.60
N ASP A 296 -30.22 -18.67 1.79
CA ASP A 296 -30.97 -19.65 2.57
C ASP A 296 -32.26 -19.03 3.12
N ASP A 297 -32.22 -17.76 3.47
CA ASP A 297 -33.33 -16.90 3.84
C ASP A 297 -33.28 -15.62 3.00
N PRO A 298 -34.20 -15.43 2.05
CA PRO A 298 -34.25 -14.25 1.18
C PRO A 298 -34.34 -12.91 1.93
N GLU A 299 -34.97 -12.89 3.10
CA GLU A 299 -35.10 -11.69 3.93
C GLU A 299 -33.82 -11.39 4.73
N ARG A 300 -32.93 -12.39 4.86
CA ARG A 300 -31.68 -12.30 5.59
C ARG A 300 -30.49 -12.86 4.79
N PRO A 301 -30.24 -12.31 3.59
CA PRO A 301 -29.17 -12.78 2.74
C PRO A 301 -27.81 -12.58 3.44
N LYS A 302 -26.92 -13.57 3.29
CA LYS A 302 -25.60 -13.56 3.90
C LYS A 302 -24.51 -13.45 2.84
N TYR A 303 -23.52 -12.61 3.07
CA TYR A 303 -22.33 -12.57 2.24
C TYR A 303 -21.47 -13.82 2.44
N ALA A 304 -20.87 -14.31 1.37
CA ALA A 304 -19.75 -15.23 1.43
C ALA A 304 -18.60 -14.65 0.58
N ALA A 305 -17.43 -14.53 1.15
CA ALA A 305 -16.27 -13.99 0.46
C ALA A 305 -15.20 -15.09 0.29
N VAL A 306 -14.54 -15.03 -0.85
CA VAL A 306 -13.44 -15.92 -1.24
C VAL A 306 -12.26 -15.07 -1.72
N ASP A 307 -11.06 -15.67 -1.82
CA ASP A 307 -9.85 -15.00 -2.26
C ASP A 307 -9.39 -13.87 -1.31
N PHE A 308 -8.62 -14.25 -0.30
CA PHE A 308 -8.07 -13.33 0.70
C PHE A 308 -6.57 -13.10 0.51
N GLY A 309 -6.08 -13.12 -0.73
CA GLY A 309 -4.69 -12.85 -1.08
C GLY A 309 -4.24 -11.47 -0.61
N ILE A 310 -5.12 -10.47 -0.70
CA ILE A 310 -4.82 -9.10 -0.27
C ILE A 310 -5.71 -8.72 0.92
N VAL A 311 -5.07 -8.53 2.08
CA VAL A 311 -5.72 -8.04 3.29
C VAL A 311 -4.98 -6.82 3.82
N GLY A 312 -5.69 -5.96 4.53
CA GLY A 312 -5.13 -4.78 5.18
C GLY A 312 -5.37 -4.78 6.67
N SER A 313 -4.49 -4.09 7.39
CA SER A 313 -4.66 -3.74 8.81
C SER A 313 -4.14 -2.33 9.02
N LEU A 314 -4.70 -1.64 10.00
CA LEU A 314 -4.25 -0.32 10.42
C LEU A 314 -3.42 -0.47 11.70
N ASN A 315 -2.45 0.40 11.91
CA ASN A 315 -1.87 0.50 13.22
C ASN A 315 -2.91 1.07 14.22
N PRO A 316 -2.76 0.84 15.52
CA PRO A 316 -3.75 1.31 16.51
C PRO A 316 -4.00 2.82 16.44
N GLU A 317 -2.95 3.61 16.25
CA GLU A 317 -3.00 5.07 16.19
C GLU A 317 -3.78 5.55 14.97
N ASP A 318 -3.52 4.99 13.77
CA ASP A 318 -4.25 5.33 12.55
C ASP A 318 -5.72 4.94 12.63
N LYS A 319 -6.02 3.81 13.28
CA LYS A 319 -7.38 3.33 13.46
C LYS A 319 -8.19 4.29 14.34
N GLU A 320 -7.64 4.73 15.48
CA GLU A 320 -8.27 5.71 16.38
C GLU A 320 -8.43 7.06 15.67
N TYR A 321 -7.39 7.51 14.99
CA TYR A 321 -7.41 8.73 14.20
C TYR A 321 -8.50 8.72 13.14
N LEU A 322 -8.62 7.66 12.35
CA LEU A 322 -9.66 7.53 11.31
C LEU A 322 -11.05 7.54 11.92
N ALA A 323 -11.27 6.79 13.00
CA ALA A 323 -12.57 6.75 13.65
C ALA A 323 -12.98 8.12 14.20
N ALA A 324 -12.04 8.83 14.85
CA ALA A 324 -12.28 10.18 15.34
C ALA A 324 -12.59 11.16 14.20
N ASN A 325 -11.87 11.06 13.06
CA ASN A 325 -12.14 11.87 11.88
C ASN A 325 -13.51 11.58 11.27
N PHE A 326 -13.91 10.30 11.17
CA PHE A 326 -15.25 9.96 10.67
C PHE A 326 -16.36 10.51 11.57
N LEU A 327 -16.21 10.41 12.90
CA LEU A 327 -17.19 10.97 13.83
C LEU A 327 -17.25 12.49 13.75
N ALA A 328 -16.11 13.17 13.75
CA ALA A 328 -16.04 14.62 13.58
C ALA A 328 -16.65 15.07 12.24
N PHE A 329 -16.44 14.28 11.17
CA PHE A 329 -17.09 14.52 9.89
C PHE A 329 -18.62 14.40 10.00
N PHE A 330 -19.15 13.34 10.64
CA PHE A 330 -20.60 13.17 10.85
C PHE A 330 -21.21 14.29 11.68
N ASP A 331 -20.46 14.81 12.64
CA ASP A 331 -20.89 15.91 13.51
C ASP A 331 -20.63 17.30 12.90
N ARG A 332 -20.04 17.36 11.67
CA ARG A 332 -19.64 18.58 10.95
C ARG A 332 -18.67 19.45 11.73
N ASP A 333 -17.85 18.83 12.59
CA ASP A 333 -16.81 19.50 13.34
C ASP A 333 -15.51 19.57 12.54
N TYR A 334 -15.44 20.54 11.62
CA TYR A 334 -14.29 20.74 10.74
C TYR A 334 -13.04 21.19 11.49
N HIS A 335 -13.23 21.85 12.64
CA HIS A 335 -12.12 22.23 13.50
C HIS A 335 -11.47 20.99 14.13
N ALA A 336 -12.27 20.08 14.67
CA ALA A 336 -11.78 18.81 15.19
C ALA A 336 -11.06 18.00 14.11
N ILE A 337 -11.60 17.93 12.88
CA ILE A 337 -10.94 17.26 11.76
C ILE A 337 -9.55 17.87 11.51
N ALA A 338 -9.45 19.20 11.38
CA ALA A 338 -8.18 19.87 11.12
C ALA A 338 -7.18 19.66 12.27
N LYS A 339 -7.65 19.71 13.51
CA LYS A 339 -6.83 19.45 14.69
C LYS A 339 -6.31 18.02 14.74
N LEU A 340 -7.15 17.04 14.47
CA LEU A 340 -6.74 15.62 14.41
C LEU A 340 -5.64 15.39 13.37
N HIS A 341 -5.69 16.03 12.21
CA HIS A 341 -4.64 15.93 11.19
C HIS A 341 -3.30 16.51 11.65
N ILE A 342 -3.33 17.58 12.46
CA ILE A 342 -2.11 18.18 13.01
C ILE A 342 -1.56 17.33 14.15
N ASP A 343 -2.42 16.91 15.08
CA ASP A 343 -2.03 16.14 16.25
C ASP A 343 -1.45 14.76 15.89
N SER A 344 -1.93 14.16 14.79
CA SER A 344 -1.40 12.89 14.27
C SER A 344 -0.07 13.00 13.52
N GLY A 345 0.40 14.22 13.23
CA GLY A 345 1.61 14.45 12.44
C GLY A 345 1.46 14.16 10.94
N TRP A 346 0.23 14.00 10.44
CA TRP A 346 -0.02 13.73 9.02
C TRP A 346 0.16 14.97 8.13
N VAL A 347 0.15 16.16 8.72
CA VAL A 347 0.49 17.42 8.04
C VAL A 347 1.81 17.97 8.60
N PRO A 348 2.62 18.69 7.79
CA PRO A 348 3.87 19.29 8.23
C PRO A 348 3.69 20.19 9.46
N GLU A 349 4.71 20.21 10.33
CA GLU A 349 4.78 21.15 11.45
C GLU A 349 4.66 22.58 10.95
N GLY A 350 3.77 23.38 11.60
CA GLY A 350 3.51 24.76 11.21
C GLY A 350 2.34 24.96 10.24
N THR A 351 1.66 23.86 9.83
CA THR A 351 0.40 23.99 9.08
C THR A 351 -0.63 24.77 9.87
N ARG A 352 -1.20 25.81 9.26
CA ARG A 352 -2.20 26.66 9.90
C ARG A 352 -3.56 25.95 9.97
N ILE A 353 -4.03 25.69 11.19
CA ILE A 353 -5.28 25.00 11.46
C ILE A 353 -6.50 25.66 10.79
N ASP A 354 -6.55 27.00 10.80
CA ASP A 354 -7.63 27.77 10.18
C ASP A 354 -7.71 27.59 8.67
N GLN A 355 -6.57 27.44 7.99
CA GLN A 355 -6.53 27.20 6.55
C GLN A 355 -6.94 25.76 6.20
N LEU A 356 -6.49 24.78 6.99
CA LEU A 356 -6.86 23.39 6.82
C LEU A 356 -8.36 23.19 7.09
N GLU A 357 -8.88 23.77 8.18
CA GLU A 357 -10.31 23.77 8.51
C GLU A 357 -11.15 24.36 7.38
N ALA A 358 -10.78 25.53 6.87
CA ALA A 358 -11.50 26.18 5.77
C ALA A 358 -11.49 25.32 4.50
N ALA A 359 -10.37 24.65 4.20
CA ALA A 359 -10.24 23.77 3.04
C ALA A 359 -11.12 22.51 3.18
N VAL A 360 -11.11 21.87 4.35
CA VAL A 360 -11.96 20.71 4.67
C VAL A 360 -13.43 21.11 4.60
N ARG A 361 -13.81 22.22 5.21
CA ARG A 361 -15.18 22.76 5.18
C ARG A 361 -15.65 22.99 3.75
N THR A 362 -14.82 23.59 2.90
CA THR A 362 -15.15 23.86 1.48
C THR A 362 -15.49 22.58 0.71
N VAL A 363 -14.86 21.46 1.05
CA VAL A 363 -15.12 20.16 0.41
C VAL A 363 -16.36 19.49 1.01
N CYS A 364 -16.49 19.52 2.34
CA CYS A 364 -17.48 18.72 3.05
C CYS A 364 -18.86 19.41 3.13
N GLU A 365 -18.92 20.74 3.35
CA GLU A 365 -20.19 21.45 3.52
C GLU A 365 -21.17 21.30 2.34
N PRO A 366 -20.74 21.41 1.07
CA PRO A 366 -21.64 21.21 -0.07
C PRO A 366 -22.23 19.79 -0.15
N VAL A 367 -21.57 18.82 0.47
CA VAL A 367 -22.01 17.43 0.50
C VAL A 367 -23.22 17.26 1.40
N PHE A 368 -23.21 17.90 2.57
CA PHE A 368 -24.31 17.82 3.53
C PHE A 368 -25.58 18.57 3.12
N ASN A 369 -25.50 19.41 2.09
CA ASN A 369 -26.66 20.13 1.53
C ASN A 369 -27.37 19.32 0.42
N LYS A 370 -26.89 18.12 0.11
CA LYS A 370 -27.51 17.20 -0.83
C LYS A 370 -28.28 16.10 -0.10
N PRO A 371 -29.32 15.52 -0.70
CA PRO A 371 -29.89 14.29 -0.20
C PRO A 371 -28.78 13.23 -0.08
N LEU A 372 -28.79 12.48 1.02
CA LEU A 372 -27.74 11.47 1.30
C LEU A 372 -27.62 10.42 0.18
N GLU A 373 -28.72 10.15 -0.51
CA GLU A 373 -28.80 9.28 -1.69
C GLU A 373 -27.96 9.79 -2.89
N GLU A 374 -27.72 11.11 -2.97
CA GLU A 374 -26.95 11.74 -4.03
C GLU A 374 -25.47 11.92 -3.68
N ILE A 375 -25.08 11.63 -2.44
CA ILE A 375 -23.72 11.80 -1.96
C ILE A 375 -22.91 10.55 -2.29
N SER A 376 -21.87 10.69 -3.10
CA SER A 376 -20.83 9.68 -3.23
C SER A 376 -19.72 9.93 -2.21
N PHE A 377 -19.57 9.01 -1.27
CA PHE A 377 -18.47 9.04 -0.30
C PHE A 377 -17.12 8.99 -1.01
N ALA A 378 -17.03 8.17 -2.05
CA ALA A 378 -15.87 8.07 -2.91
C ALA A 378 -15.47 9.44 -3.48
N GLN A 379 -16.42 10.23 -3.99
CA GLN A 379 -16.13 11.56 -4.51
C GLN A 379 -15.70 12.55 -3.42
N VAL A 380 -16.30 12.47 -2.23
CA VAL A 380 -15.90 13.30 -1.08
C VAL A 380 -14.47 13.00 -0.70
N LEU A 381 -14.13 11.73 -0.54
CA LEU A 381 -12.80 11.28 -0.18
C LEU A 381 -11.77 11.70 -1.23
N MET A 382 -12.09 11.60 -2.54
CA MET A 382 -11.24 12.09 -3.62
C MET A 382 -10.98 13.61 -3.57
N ARG A 383 -11.98 14.40 -3.15
CA ARG A 383 -11.81 15.84 -2.95
C ARG A 383 -10.94 16.14 -1.74
N LEU A 384 -11.11 15.38 -0.65
CA LEU A 384 -10.26 15.47 0.55
C LEU A 384 -8.82 15.10 0.24
N PHE A 385 -8.56 14.08 -0.58
CA PHE A 385 -7.20 13.76 -1.03
C PHE A 385 -6.55 14.90 -1.81
N ARG A 386 -7.30 15.64 -2.64
CA ARG A 386 -6.76 16.83 -3.31
C ARG A 386 -6.40 17.94 -2.32
N VAL A 387 -7.19 18.10 -1.25
CA VAL A 387 -6.84 19.00 -0.15
C VAL A 387 -5.58 18.51 0.56
N ALA A 388 -5.52 17.22 0.88
CA ALA A 388 -4.36 16.59 1.50
C ALA A 388 -3.07 16.83 0.71
N GLN A 389 -3.10 16.65 -0.61
CA GLN A 389 -1.95 16.97 -1.50
C GLN A 389 -1.52 18.43 -1.42
N ARG A 390 -2.48 19.37 -1.30
CA ARG A 390 -2.17 20.81 -1.17
C ARG A 390 -1.45 21.14 0.14
N PHE A 391 -1.74 20.39 1.19
CA PHE A 391 -1.13 20.55 2.51
C PHE A 391 0.02 19.58 2.76
N GLU A 392 0.52 18.91 1.69
CA GLU A 392 1.65 17.96 1.76
C GLU A 392 1.44 16.82 2.77
N VAL A 393 0.19 16.37 2.93
CA VAL A 393 -0.16 15.24 3.80
C VAL A 393 0.48 13.97 3.24
N GLU A 394 1.22 13.23 4.06
CA GLU A 394 1.73 11.91 3.71
C GLU A 394 0.61 10.88 3.84
N ILE A 395 0.20 10.30 2.68
CA ILE A 395 -0.86 9.29 2.64
C ILE A 395 -0.21 7.91 2.78
N GLN A 396 -0.59 7.19 3.80
CA GLN A 396 -0.10 5.83 4.03
C GLN A 396 -0.70 4.82 3.04
N PRO A 397 0.05 3.79 2.59
CA PRO A 397 -0.43 2.78 1.64
C PRO A 397 -1.69 2.05 2.10
N GLN A 398 -1.82 1.78 3.39
CA GLN A 398 -2.98 1.11 3.99
C GLN A 398 -4.27 1.91 3.80
N LEU A 399 -4.18 3.24 3.80
CA LEU A 399 -5.34 4.11 3.55
C LEU A 399 -5.78 4.10 2.09
N VAL A 400 -4.84 3.88 1.17
CA VAL A 400 -5.16 3.71 -0.26
C VAL A 400 -5.92 2.41 -0.48
N LEU A 401 -5.50 1.32 0.19
CA LEU A 401 -6.23 0.04 0.17
C LEU A 401 -7.63 0.18 0.76
N LEU A 402 -7.74 0.86 1.91
CA LEU A 402 -9.01 1.15 2.56
C LEU A 402 -9.95 1.96 1.63
N GLN A 403 -9.40 2.97 0.97
CA GLN A 403 -10.13 3.78 -0.01
C GLN A 403 -10.65 2.93 -1.17
N LYS A 404 -9.81 2.06 -1.76
CA LYS A 404 -10.20 1.14 -2.85
C LYS A 404 -11.38 0.28 -2.40
N THR A 405 -11.26 -0.33 -1.21
CA THR A 405 -12.31 -1.20 -0.67
C THR A 405 -13.60 -0.43 -0.44
N LEU A 406 -13.53 0.78 0.09
CA LEU A 406 -14.70 1.63 0.30
C LEU A 406 -15.39 2.01 -1.02
N PHE A 407 -14.62 2.29 -2.08
CA PHE A 407 -15.17 2.56 -3.42
C PHE A 407 -15.91 1.36 -3.99
N ASN A 408 -15.33 0.17 -3.85
CA ASN A 408 -15.96 -1.05 -4.33
C ASN A 408 -17.27 -1.32 -3.59
N ILE A 409 -17.30 -1.11 -2.28
CA ILE A 409 -18.49 -1.32 -1.45
C ILE A 409 -19.55 -0.26 -1.75
N GLU A 410 -19.18 1.01 -1.94
CA GLU A 410 -20.13 2.05 -2.34
C GLU A 410 -20.72 1.76 -3.72
N GLY A 411 -19.89 1.37 -4.70
CA GLY A 411 -20.32 0.98 -6.03
C GLY A 411 -21.31 -0.19 -5.97
N LEU A 412 -20.89 -1.27 -5.33
CA LEU A 412 -21.72 -2.46 -5.14
C LEU A 412 -23.03 -2.15 -4.38
N GLY A 413 -22.95 -1.37 -3.32
CA GLY A 413 -24.12 -0.96 -2.55
C GLY A 413 -25.13 -0.18 -3.37
N ARG A 414 -24.68 0.68 -4.28
CA ARG A 414 -25.55 1.43 -5.20
C ARG A 414 -26.16 0.55 -6.29
N ASP A 415 -25.43 -0.43 -6.79
CA ASP A 415 -25.93 -1.40 -7.78
C ASP A 415 -27.03 -2.29 -7.16
N LEU A 416 -26.85 -2.69 -5.90
CA LEU A 416 -27.82 -3.47 -5.14
C LEU A 416 -29.05 -2.64 -4.74
N TYR A 417 -28.82 -1.48 -4.13
CA TYR A 417 -29.86 -0.62 -3.60
C TYR A 417 -29.50 0.87 -3.81
N PRO A 418 -29.96 1.50 -4.90
CA PRO A 418 -29.59 2.88 -5.26
C PRO A 418 -29.89 3.94 -4.19
N ARG A 419 -30.83 3.63 -3.27
CA ARG A 419 -31.20 4.50 -2.14
C ARG A 419 -30.41 4.23 -0.88
N LEU A 420 -29.30 3.47 -0.96
CA LEU A 420 -28.44 3.17 0.19
C LEU A 420 -27.87 4.47 0.78
N ASP A 421 -28.20 4.70 2.03
CA ASP A 421 -27.60 5.75 2.84
C ASP A 421 -26.44 5.16 3.65
N LEU A 422 -25.24 5.23 3.06
CA LEU A 422 -24.01 4.73 3.67
C LEU A 422 -23.73 5.40 5.03
N TRP A 423 -24.08 6.68 5.17
CA TRP A 423 -23.87 7.47 6.38
C TRP A 423 -24.74 7.00 7.53
N LYS A 424 -26.02 6.78 7.25
CA LYS A 424 -26.99 6.27 8.22
C LYS A 424 -26.62 4.87 8.69
N THR A 425 -26.11 4.03 7.79
CA THR A 425 -25.69 2.65 8.11
C THR A 425 -24.36 2.62 8.85
N ALA A 426 -23.38 3.44 8.47
CA ALA A 426 -22.04 3.43 9.05
C ALA A 426 -21.98 4.05 10.46
N ARG A 427 -22.72 5.15 10.70
CA ARG A 427 -22.65 5.90 11.96
C ARG A 427 -22.93 5.07 13.22
N PRO A 428 -23.97 4.21 13.28
CA PRO A 428 -24.22 3.37 14.45
C PRO A 428 -23.09 2.38 14.73
N VAL A 429 -22.50 1.79 13.68
CA VAL A 429 -21.40 0.81 13.80
C VAL A 429 -20.16 1.49 14.38
N LEU A 430 -19.78 2.65 13.83
CA LEU A 430 -18.65 3.43 14.32
C LEU A 430 -18.86 3.94 15.75
N LYS A 431 -20.05 4.47 16.03
CA LYS A 431 -20.37 4.94 17.37
C LYS A 431 -20.30 3.82 18.40
N LYS A 432 -20.90 2.66 18.10
CA LYS A 432 -20.86 1.50 18.98
C LYS A 432 -19.42 1.06 19.24
N TRP A 433 -18.58 1.01 18.20
CA TRP A 433 -17.17 0.68 18.34
C TRP A 433 -16.42 1.70 19.21
N MET A 434 -16.61 3.01 19.01
CA MET A 434 -15.98 4.06 19.82
C MET A 434 -16.43 3.99 21.28
N ASP A 435 -17.71 3.76 21.54
CA ASP A 435 -18.24 3.60 22.90
C ASP A 435 -17.62 2.36 23.58
N GLU A 436 -17.33 1.30 22.83
CA GLU A 436 -16.63 0.10 23.30
C GLU A 436 -15.14 0.39 23.61
N GLN A 437 -14.47 1.30 22.87
CA GLN A 437 -13.05 1.65 23.06
C GLN A 437 -12.83 2.67 24.20
N VAL A 438 -13.74 3.61 24.40
CA VAL A 438 -13.60 4.68 25.40
C VAL A 438 -14.35 4.37 26.70
N GLY A 439 -15.19 3.33 26.71
CA GLY A 439 -16.02 2.95 27.85
C GLY A 439 -15.23 2.39 29.04
N PRO A 440 -15.86 2.31 30.22
CA PRO A 440 -15.21 1.76 31.44
C PRO A 440 -14.62 0.36 31.26
N ARG A 441 -15.16 -0.42 30.33
CA ARG A 441 -14.64 -1.76 29.98
C ARG A 441 -13.30 -1.70 29.26
N ALA A 442 -13.12 -0.74 28.35
CA ALA A 442 -11.85 -0.52 27.66
C ALA A 442 -10.73 -0.19 28.64
N ILE A 443 -11.00 0.68 29.63
CA ILE A 443 -10.03 1.01 30.68
C ILE A 443 -9.63 -0.21 31.50
N VAL A 444 -10.57 -1.11 31.78
CA VAL A 444 -10.29 -2.36 32.51
C VAL A 444 -9.50 -3.34 31.66
N ASP A 445 -9.79 -3.46 30.38
CA ASP A 445 -9.09 -4.34 29.47
C ASP A 445 -7.68 -3.82 29.15
N ASP A 446 -7.51 -2.50 28.96
CA ASP A 446 -6.20 -1.85 28.85
C ASP A 446 -5.36 -2.05 30.12
N LEU A 447 -5.96 -1.89 31.29
CA LEU A 447 -5.30 -2.20 32.56
C LEU A 447 -4.87 -3.66 32.64
N ARG A 448 -5.71 -4.60 32.19
CA ARG A 448 -5.37 -6.04 32.18
C ARG A 448 -4.22 -6.36 31.23
N VAL A 449 -4.25 -5.82 30.02
CA VAL A 449 -3.19 -6.04 29.01
C VAL A 449 -1.87 -5.43 29.47
N ASN A 450 -1.91 -4.22 30.05
CA ASN A 450 -0.73 -3.50 30.52
C ASN A 450 -0.31 -3.86 31.96
N LEU A 451 -1.10 -4.67 32.68
CA LEU A 451 -0.78 -5.07 34.05
C LEU A 451 0.62 -5.66 34.24
N PRO A 452 1.13 -6.52 33.33
CA PRO A 452 2.50 -7.04 33.44
C PRO A 452 3.55 -5.91 33.33
N GLN A 453 3.36 -4.95 32.43
CA GLN A 453 4.26 -3.82 32.23
C GLN A 453 4.18 -2.82 33.40
N ILE A 454 2.98 -2.51 33.88
CA ILE A 454 2.75 -1.68 35.05
C ILE A 454 3.40 -2.33 36.31
N ARG A 455 3.24 -3.62 36.47
CA ARG A 455 3.86 -4.40 37.57
C ARG A 455 5.37 -4.39 37.49
N GLN A 456 5.93 -4.45 36.27
CA GLN A 456 7.37 -4.36 36.06
C GLN A 456 7.88 -2.94 36.33
N ALA A 457 7.20 -1.91 35.87
CA ALA A 457 7.51 -0.51 36.14
C ALA A 457 7.44 -0.20 37.64
N LEU A 458 6.39 -0.65 38.34
CA LEU A 458 6.25 -0.49 39.77
C LEU A 458 7.36 -1.21 40.59
N ARG A 459 7.88 -2.34 40.11
CA ARG A 459 9.02 -3.02 40.76
C ARG A 459 10.33 -2.23 40.59
N HIS A 460 10.53 -1.57 39.47
CA HIS A 460 11.76 -0.82 39.21
C HIS A 460 11.68 0.63 39.69
N PHE A 461 10.47 1.17 39.87
CA PHE A 461 10.25 2.55 40.30
C PHE A 461 10.96 2.93 41.61
N PRO A 462 10.90 2.09 42.72
CA PRO A 462 11.59 2.47 43.94
C PRO A 462 13.11 2.53 43.79
N VAL A 463 13.68 1.64 42.97
CA VAL A 463 15.14 1.61 42.69
C VAL A 463 15.54 2.84 41.84
N ALA A 464 14.78 3.13 40.78
CA ALA A 464 15.03 4.29 39.94
C ALA A 464 14.83 5.61 40.71
N ALA A 465 13.76 5.71 41.49
CA ALA A 465 13.50 6.89 42.33
C ALA A 465 14.61 7.12 43.37
N ARG A 466 15.10 6.05 43.99
CA ARG A 466 16.23 6.12 44.94
C ARG A 466 17.51 6.55 44.25
N GLN A 467 17.82 6.00 43.07
CA GLN A 467 19.00 6.40 42.29
C GLN A 467 18.94 7.88 41.86
N ILE A 468 17.78 8.36 41.41
CA ILE A 468 17.57 9.75 41.07
C ILE A 468 17.74 10.64 42.30
N ALA A 469 17.17 10.26 43.45
CA ALA A 469 17.29 11.02 44.70
C ALA A 469 18.74 11.04 45.22
N GLU A 470 19.48 9.93 45.15
CA GLU A 470 20.88 9.87 45.51
C GLU A 470 21.75 10.72 44.59
N GLN A 471 21.53 10.66 43.27
CA GLN A 471 22.24 11.48 42.29
C GLN A 471 21.93 12.98 42.42
N ALA A 472 20.66 13.33 42.74
CA ALA A 472 20.28 14.71 43.02
C ALA A 472 20.90 15.24 44.32
N ALA A 473 21.01 14.41 45.35
CA ALA A 473 21.61 14.77 46.62
C ALA A 473 23.14 14.95 46.53
N THR A 474 23.82 14.20 45.65
CA THR A 474 25.24 14.31 45.39
C THR A 474 25.61 15.39 44.36
N GLY A 475 24.62 16.00 43.69
CA GLY A 475 24.83 16.96 42.62
C GLY A 475 25.31 16.34 41.28
N ASP A 476 25.30 15.03 41.19
CA ASP A 476 25.77 14.26 40.02
C ASP A 476 24.67 13.89 39.04
N LEU A 477 23.50 14.54 39.13
CA LEU A 477 22.38 14.29 38.22
C LEU A 477 22.74 14.75 36.81
N LYS A 478 23.15 13.81 35.98
CA LYS A 478 23.41 14.05 34.54
C LYS A 478 22.14 13.70 33.76
N LEU A 479 21.40 14.73 33.37
CA LEU A 479 20.34 14.58 32.37
C LEU A 479 20.99 14.55 30.98
N ASP A 480 21.04 13.37 30.37
CA ASP A 480 21.47 13.22 28.98
C ASP A 480 20.26 13.56 28.08
N VAL A 481 20.13 14.85 27.77
CA VAL A 481 19.06 15.33 26.88
C VAL A 481 19.55 15.17 25.44
N GLU A 482 19.22 14.06 24.83
CA GLU A 482 19.38 13.88 23.39
C GLU A 482 18.30 14.67 22.62
N SER A 483 18.54 15.95 22.44
CA SER A 483 17.74 16.77 21.53
C SER A 483 18.41 16.78 20.15
N PRO A 484 17.67 16.57 19.04
CA PRO A 484 18.19 16.73 17.68
C PRO A 484 18.87 18.10 17.50
N ALA A 485 18.30 19.16 18.05
CA ALA A 485 18.87 20.51 18.04
C ALA A 485 20.24 20.60 18.74
N ILE A 486 20.49 19.83 19.80
CA ILE A 486 21.80 19.79 20.48
C ILE A 486 22.82 19.00 19.63
N LYS A 487 22.40 17.97 18.91
CA LYS A 487 23.25 17.24 17.94
C LYS A 487 23.67 18.17 16.80
N ASP A 488 22.74 18.95 16.27
CA ASP A 488 23.00 19.91 15.19
C ASP A 488 23.95 21.02 15.63
N ILE A 489 23.71 21.62 16.80
CA ILE A 489 24.61 22.62 17.38
C ILE A 489 26.01 22.04 17.63
N ARG A 490 26.13 20.81 18.14
CA ARG A 490 27.43 20.15 18.31
C ARG A 490 28.16 19.90 16.98
N SER A 491 27.41 19.47 15.93
CA SER A 491 27.99 19.25 14.61
C SER A 491 28.43 20.55 13.97
N GLU A 492 27.68 21.63 14.15
CA GLU A 492 27.99 22.96 13.64
C GLU A 492 29.19 23.57 14.34
N LEU A 493 29.28 23.45 15.68
CA LEU A 493 30.46 23.86 16.46
C LEU A 493 31.72 23.07 16.10
N ALA A 494 31.60 21.77 15.84
CA ALA A 494 32.71 20.94 15.38
C ALA A 494 33.17 21.36 13.98
N GLY A 495 32.24 21.66 13.07
CA GLY A 495 32.52 22.21 11.75
C GLY A 495 33.25 23.55 11.81
N GLN A 496 32.78 24.49 12.63
CA GLN A 496 33.43 25.81 12.83
C GLN A 496 34.82 25.71 13.43
N ARG A 497 35.06 24.77 14.39
CA ARG A 497 36.37 24.51 14.94
C ARG A 497 37.35 24.00 13.87
N ARG A 498 36.93 23.07 13.04
CA ARG A 498 37.72 22.52 11.94
C ARG A 498 38.05 23.60 10.90
N GLN A 499 37.08 24.42 10.54
CA GLN A 499 37.25 25.55 9.62
C GLN A 499 38.28 26.57 10.16
N ARG A 500 38.14 26.99 11.42
CA ARG A 500 39.08 27.91 12.07
C ARG A 500 40.51 27.35 12.11
N PHE A 501 40.67 26.06 12.42
CA PHE A 501 41.96 25.39 12.41
C PHE A 501 42.62 25.49 11.03
N TRP A 502 41.92 25.18 9.95
CA TRP A 502 42.44 25.25 8.60
C TRP A 502 42.75 26.68 8.15
N LEU A 503 41.96 27.67 8.55
CA LEU A 503 42.21 29.08 8.28
C LEU A 503 43.47 29.59 8.98
N VAL A 504 43.69 29.18 10.24
CA VAL A 504 44.94 29.52 10.98
C VAL A 504 46.16 28.87 10.31
N MET A 505 46.05 27.60 9.91
CA MET A 505 47.13 26.91 9.18
C MET A 505 47.41 27.55 7.82
N ALA A 506 46.40 28.01 7.12
CA ALA A 506 46.55 28.75 5.86
C ALA A 506 47.29 30.09 6.08
N ALA A 507 46.88 30.88 7.07
CA ALA A 507 47.49 32.15 7.42
C ALA A 507 48.97 31.95 7.84
N THR A 508 49.24 30.94 8.66
CA THR A 508 50.60 30.61 9.11
C THR A 508 51.49 30.20 7.93
N GLY A 509 50.95 29.35 7.00
CA GLY A 509 51.68 28.94 5.80
C GLY A 509 52.04 30.11 4.87
N ILE A 510 51.09 31.02 4.65
CA ILE A 510 51.30 32.21 3.81
C ILE A 510 52.29 33.20 4.47
N LEU A 511 52.15 33.47 5.78
CA LEU A 511 53.07 34.35 6.51
C LEU A 511 54.50 33.79 6.54
N SER A 512 54.63 32.49 6.80
CA SER A 512 55.93 31.81 6.80
C SER A 512 56.58 31.85 5.41
N ALA A 513 55.80 31.63 4.35
CA ALA A 513 56.28 31.74 2.97
C ALA A 513 56.78 33.17 2.65
N SER A 514 56.00 34.20 3.05
CA SER A 514 56.38 35.62 2.85
C SER A 514 57.67 36.01 3.60
N LEU A 515 57.87 35.49 4.82
CA LEU A 515 58.99 35.74 5.64
C LEU A 515 60.27 35.09 5.05
N VAL A 516 60.13 33.81 4.62
CA VAL A 516 61.24 33.08 3.98
C VAL A 516 61.68 33.74 2.67
N PHE A 517 60.71 34.22 1.89
CA PHE A 517 60.93 34.93 0.63
C PHE A 517 61.59 36.30 0.88
N GLY A 518 61.14 37.08 1.88
CA GLY A 518 61.67 38.40 2.22
C GLY A 518 63.06 38.38 2.77
N LEU A 519 63.50 37.29 3.42
CA LEU A 519 64.82 37.08 3.96
C LEU A 519 65.85 36.56 2.91
N GLY A 520 65.42 36.40 1.65
CA GLY A 520 66.31 35.91 0.58
C GLY A 520 66.69 34.43 0.71
N ALA A 521 65.95 33.65 1.54
CA ALA A 521 66.24 32.25 1.77
C ALA A 521 65.60 31.39 0.64
N ASN A 522 65.94 30.11 0.61
CA ASN A 522 65.59 29.12 -0.42
C ASN A 522 64.18 29.25 -1.01
N HIS A 523 64.04 29.65 -2.30
CA HIS A 523 62.82 29.88 -3.02
C HIS A 523 61.90 28.62 -3.13
N LEU A 524 62.48 27.39 -3.12
CA LEU A 524 61.75 26.15 -3.11
C LEU A 524 60.96 25.94 -1.80
N LEU A 525 61.55 26.35 -0.67
CA LEU A 525 60.99 26.26 0.66
C LEU A 525 59.85 27.28 0.83
N ALA A 526 60.01 28.49 0.30
CA ALA A 526 58.97 29.51 0.25
C ALA A 526 57.76 29.05 -0.61
N GLY A 527 58.03 28.45 -1.79
CA GLY A 527 57.01 27.89 -2.67
C GLY A 527 56.23 26.73 -2.04
N GLY A 528 56.90 25.83 -1.31
CA GLY A 528 56.28 24.75 -0.56
C GLY A 528 55.33 25.22 0.55
N LEU A 529 55.76 26.23 1.32
CA LEU A 529 54.93 26.83 2.39
C LEU A 529 53.71 27.58 1.83
N LEU A 530 53.89 28.26 0.69
CA LEU A 530 52.78 28.94 0.00
C LEU A 530 51.76 27.93 -0.55
N GLY A 531 52.22 26.83 -1.16
CA GLY A 531 51.40 25.73 -1.61
C GLY A 531 50.61 25.09 -0.48
N PHE A 532 51.23 24.83 0.67
CA PHE A 532 50.56 24.34 1.88
C PHE A 532 49.49 25.31 2.37
N GLY A 533 49.77 26.62 2.41
CA GLY A 533 48.80 27.65 2.81
C GLY A 533 47.59 27.70 1.90
N VAL A 534 47.79 27.56 0.58
CA VAL A 534 46.68 27.51 -0.40
C VAL A 534 45.82 26.26 -0.22
N VAL A 535 46.42 25.09 -0.03
CA VAL A 535 45.72 23.83 0.23
C VAL A 535 44.93 23.90 1.55
N ALA A 536 45.54 24.43 2.61
CA ALA A 536 44.84 24.63 3.89
C ALA A 536 43.67 25.60 3.78
N ALA A 537 43.80 26.67 2.98
CA ALA A 537 42.69 27.61 2.71
C ALA A 537 41.55 26.94 1.93
N TRP A 538 41.84 25.99 1.05
CA TRP A 538 40.82 25.22 0.33
C TRP A 538 40.01 24.33 1.26
N PHE A 539 40.65 23.64 2.23
CA PHE A 539 39.96 22.86 3.26
C PHE A 539 39.23 23.70 4.31
N GLY A 540 39.54 24.99 4.42
CA GLY A 540 38.85 25.94 5.31
C GLY A 540 37.63 26.62 4.70
N ARG A 541 37.21 26.30 3.46
CA ARG A 541 36.03 26.88 2.85
C ARG A 541 34.74 26.36 3.48
N PRO A 542 33.70 27.20 3.66
CA PRO A 542 32.39 26.74 4.10
C PRO A 542 31.79 25.85 3.02
N GLY A 543 31.49 24.58 3.36
CA GLY A 543 30.85 23.63 2.46
C GLY A 543 31.76 22.63 1.73
N SER A 544 33.01 22.46 2.15
CA SER A 544 33.90 21.39 1.66
C SER A 544 33.93 20.19 2.61
#